data_e73fd35c233776cbbd1643ee04303230
#
_entry.id   e73fd35c233776cbbd1643ee04303230
#
_cell.length_a   1.000
_cell.length_b   1.000
_cell.length_c   1.000
_cell.angle_alpha   90.00
_cell.angle_beta   90.00
_cell.angle_gamma   90.00
#
_symmetry.space_group_name_H-M   'P 1'
#
loop_
_entity.id
_entity.type
_entity.pdbx_description
1 polymer ?
#
loop_
_entity_poly.entity_id
_entity_poly.type
_entity_poly.pdbx_seq_one_letter_code
_entity_poly.pdbx_strand_id
1 'polypeptide(L)'
;MSLTDKIAEIEEEIANTKYNKATQHHVGKLKAKLAQLREEVVTSSSGPKGSGYGVRKAGDATVALVGLPSVGKSTLLNCLTDADSETGSYAFTTLDVVPGVLKYRDANIQILDLPGLIEGAARGAGRGKEVLSVIRSADLIVHVIDAVEPAPHVILKELFDSGLRLNSRPPNGSISKTGIGGIEVISTVSQEVEEDAIKSVVREYGIVNAQVVLREKIDLDDLVDILAKTRVYSPSFDAVSYTHLTLPTICSV
;
A
#
# COMPACT_ATOMS: atom_id res chain seq x y z
N MET A 1 22.76 -13.45 3.45
CA MET A 1 21.97 -12.65 2.52
C MET A 1 20.70 -12.24 3.26
N SER A 2 20.48 -10.96 3.47
CA SER A 2 19.28 -10.47 4.20
C SER A 2 18.03 -10.59 3.31
N LEU A 3 16.83 -10.49 3.89
CA LEU A 3 15.58 -10.44 3.10
C LEU A 3 15.58 -9.23 2.16
N THR A 4 16.13 -8.11 2.64
CA THR A 4 16.27 -6.88 1.84
C THR A 4 17.18 -7.03 0.64
N ASP A 5 18.30 -7.76 0.78
CA ASP A 5 19.22 -8.02 -0.34
C ASP A 5 18.55 -8.87 -1.42
N LYS A 6 17.78 -9.89 -1.02
CA LYS A 6 17.03 -10.74 -1.96
C LYS A 6 15.94 -9.96 -2.70
N ILE A 7 15.26 -9.04 -2.02
CA ILE A 7 14.24 -8.19 -2.65
C ILE A 7 14.92 -7.30 -3.71
N ALA A 8 16.02 -6.64 -3.37
CA ALA A 8 16.75 -5.78 -4.30
C ALA A 8 17.27 -6.53 -5.54
N GLU A 9 17.79 -7.75 -5.36
CA GLU A 9 18.26 -8.59 -6.45
C GLU A 9 17.13 -8.97 -7.43
N ILE A 10 15.97 -9.35 -6.90
CA ILE A 10 14.79 -9.69 -7.72
C ILE A 10 14.23 -8.45 -8.43
N GLU A 11 14.19 -7.30 -7.77
CA GLU A 11 13.75 -6.04 -8.38
C GLU A 11 14.65 -5.65 -9.55
N GLU A 12 15.97 -5.79 -9.39
CA GLU A 12 16.93 -5.53 -10.45
C GLU A 12 16.77 -6.51 -11.61
N GLU A 13 16.55 -7.80 -11.33
CA GLU A 13 16.29 -8.80 -12.36
C GLU A 13 15.03 -8.51 -13.16
N ILE A 14 13.92 -8.09 -12.47
CA ILE A 14 12.69 -7.68 -13.14
C ILE A 14 12.93 -6.44 -14.01
N ALA A 15 13.65 -5.43 -13.51
CA ALA A 15 13.93 -4.20 -14.24
C ALA A 15 14.77 -4.44 -15.52
N ASN A 16 15.71 -5.40 -15.47
CA ASN A 16 16.57 -5.76 -16.59
C ASN A 16 15.90 -6.72 -17.59
N THR A 17 14.77 -7.35 -17.21
CA THR A 17 14.07 -8.30 -18.07
C THR A 17 13.04 -7.59 -18.94
N LYS A 18 13.23 -7.56 -20.27
CA LYS A 18 12.21 -7.02 -21.18
C LYS A 18 10.95 -7.88 -21.11
N TYR A 19 9.82 -7.24 -20.78
CA TYR A 19 8.54 -7.91 -20.77
C TYR A 19 8.03 -8.20 -22.18
N ASN A 20 7.84 -9.47 -22.48
CA ASN A 20 7.26 -9.97 -23.73
C ASN A 20 6.62 -11.33 -23.49
N LYS A 21 5.94 -11.87 -24.50
CA LYS A 21 5.26 -13.16 -24.40
C LYS A 21 6.14 -14.31 -23.95
N ALA A 22 7.40 -14.36 -24.41
CA ALA A 22 8.36 -15.40 -24.02
C ALA A 22 8.87 -15.26 -22.57
N THR A 23 8.87 -14.04 -22.01
CA THR A 23 9.38 -13.77 -20.66
C THR A 23 8.28 -13.67 -19.60
N GLN A 24 7.00 -13.69 -20.00
CA GLN A 24 5.85 -13.61 -19.06
C GLN A 24 5.94 -14.64 -17.93
N HIS A 25 6.28 -15.87 -18.24
CA HIS A 25 6.43 -16.95 -17.27
C HIS A 25 7.53 -16.66 -16.24
N HIS A 26 8.68 -16.17 -16.68
CA HIS A 26 9.79 -15.82 -15.81
C HIS A 26 9.47 -14.60 -14.94
N VAL A 27 9.01 -13.51 -15.56
CA VAL A 27 8.62 -12.29 -14.86
C VAL A 27 7.48 -12.56 -13.86
N GLY A 28 6.53 -13.42 -14.22
CA GLY A 28 5.44 -13.82 -13.32
C GLY A 28 5.95 -14.52 -12.06
N LYS A 29 6.91 -15.44 -12.18
CA LYS A 29 7.55 -16.08 -11.02
C LYS A 29 8.31 -15.10 -10.15
N LEU A 30 9.07 -14.19 -10.76
CA LEU A 30 9.81 -13.16 -10.02
C LEU A 30 8.88 -12.23 -9.24
N LYS A 31 7.78 -11.77 -9.86
CA LYS A 31 6.77 -10.94 -9.20
C LYS A 31 6.09 -11.68 -8.04
N ALA A 32 5.75 -12.97 -8.23
CA ALA A 32 5.17 -13.79 -7.17
C ALA A 32 6.13 -13.93 -5.98
N LYS A 33 7.40 -14.25 -6.25
CA LYS A 33 8.43 -14.38 -5.23
C LYS A 33 8.70 -13.07 -4.49
N LEU A 34 8.74 -11.97 -5.24
CA LEU A 34 8.90 -10.63 -4.67
C LEU A 34 7.74 -10.28 -3.72
N ALA A 35 6.51 -10.57 -4.13
CA ALA A 35 5.34 -10.34 -3.29
C ALA A 35 5.38 -11.15 -2.00
N GLN A 36 5.76 -12.43 -2.07
CA GLN A 36 5.91 -13.28 -0.88
C GLN A 36 6.99 -12.76 0.06
N LEU A 37 8.16 -12.37 -0.45
CA LEU A 37 9.23 -11.80 0.39
C LEU A 37 8.79 -10.49 1.06
N ARG A 38 8.06 -9.63 0.36
CA ARG A 38 7.50 -8.40 0.94
C ARG A 38 6.45 -8.72 2.02
N GLU A 39 5.62 -9.74 1.82
CA GLU A 39 4.68 -10.21 2.85
C GLU A 39 5.42 -10.76 4.09
N GLU A 40 6.49 -11.51 3.91
CA GLU A 40 7.33 -11.97 5.03
C GLU A 40 7.93 -10.79 5.80
N VAL A 41 8.39 -9.75 5.10
CA VAL A 41 8.89 -8.52 5.74
C VAL A 41 7.81 -7.86 6.61
N VAL A 42 6.59 -7.80 6.15
CA VAL A 42 5.45 -7.24 6.90
C VAL A 42 5.06 -8.12 8.07
N THR A 43 4.99 -9.43 7.87
CA THR A 43 4.51 -10.39 8.89
C THR A 43 5.57 -10.75 9.93
N SER A 44 6.85 -10.78 9.57
CA SER A 44 7.96 -11.09 10.52
C SER A 44 8.13 -10.04 11.61
N SER A 45 7.57 -8.86 11.44
CA SER A 45 7.57 -7.81 12.46
C SER A 45 6.39 -7.90 13.43
N SER A 46 5.42 -8.77 13.18
CA SER A 46 4.37 -9.06 14.15
C SER A 46 4.96 -9.89 15.25
N GLY A 47 5.32 -9.27 16.37
CA GLY A 47 5.63 -9.96 17.64
C GLY A 47 4.48 -10.88 18.05
N PRO A 48 4.55 -11.55 19.21
CA PRO A 48 3.54 -12.52 19.63
C PRO A 48 2.14 -11.94 19.46
N LYS A 49 1.26 -12.71 18.83
CA LYS A 49 -0.12 -12.36 18.48
C LYS A 49 -0.78 -11.51 19.58
N GLY A 50 -0.92 -10.21 19.38
CA GLY A 50 -1.56 -9.32 20.35
C GLY A 50 -1.13 -7.85 20.30
N SER A 51 0.03 -7.50 19.78
CA SER A 51 0.44 -6.11 19.65
C SER A 51 0.62 -5.74 18.17
N GLY A 52 -0.46 -5.76 17.41
CA GLY A 52 -0.44 -5.10 16.09
C GLY A 52 -0.22 -3.60 16.29
N TYR A 53 0.66 -2.99 15.50
CA TYR A 53 0.87 -1.53 15.42
C TYR A 53 -0.37 -0.80 14.84
N GLY A 54 -1.56 -1.36 15.01
CA GLY A 54 -2.80 -0.74 14.57
C GLY A 54 -3.15 0.43 15.48
N VAL A 55 -3.34 1.61 14.91
CA VAL A 55 -3.94 2.74 15.60
C VAL A 55 -5.35 2.34 16.02
N ARG A 56 -5.67 2.53 17.30
CA ARG A 56 -7.04 2.30 17.77
C ARG A 56 -7.95 3.30 17.06
N LYS A 57 -8.89 2.81 16.28
CA LYS A 57 -9.87 3.69 15.62
C LYS A 57 -10.65 4.44 16.71
N ALA A 58 -10.48 5.76 16.72
CA ALA A 58 -11.22 6.68 17.58
C ALA A 58 -12.08 7.57 16.67
N GLY A 59 -13.39 7.43 16.75
CA GLY A 59 -14.34 8.13 15.87
C GLY A 59 -14.95 7.25 14.79
N ASP A 60 -15.65 7.90 13.85
CA ASP A 60 -16.44 7.23 12.83
C ASP A 60 -15.60 6.81 11.61
N ALA A 61 -14.51 7.54 11.33
CA ALA A 61 -13.57 7.25 10.26
C ALA A 61 -12.16 7.68 10.64
N THR A 62 -11.17 7.05 10.00
CA THR A 62 -9.73 7.36 10.15
C THR A 62 -9.13 7.75 8.82
N VAL A 63 -8.49 8.91 8.77
CA VAL A 63 -7.79 9.46 7.61
C VAL A 63 -6.29 9.50 7.89
N ALA A 64 -5.48 8.95 6.99
CA ALA A 64 -4.02 9.00 7.08
C ALA A 64 -3.46 10.07 6.12
N LEU A 65 -2.69 11.02 6.65
CA LEU A 65 -1.92 11.95 5.84
C LEU A 65 -0.58 11.32 5.49
N VAL A 66 -0.30 11.15 4.21
CA VAL A 66 0.96 10.59 3.70
C VAL A 66 1.64 11.59 2.77
N GLY A 67 2.95 11.56 2.71
CA GLY A 67 3.73 12.48 1.87
C GLY A 67 5.18 12.53 2.34
N LEU A 68 6.04 13.14 1.53
CA LEU A 68 7.45 13.36 1.88
C LEU A 68 7.59 14.25 3.12
N PRO A 69 8.75 14.26 3.77
CA PRO A 69 9.01 15.20 4.86
C PRO A 69 8.81 16.64 4.39
N SER A 70 8.34 17.50 5.31
CA SER A 70 8.20 18.96 5.11
C SER A 70 7.21 19.42 4.00
N VAL A 71 6.37 18.55 3.47
CA VAL A 71 5.36 18.93 2.44
C VAL A 71 4.10 19.61 3.01
N GLY A 72 4.04 19.87 4.32
CA GLY A 72 2.90 20.58 4.95
C GLY A 72 1.83 19.70 5.55
N LYS A 73 2.06 18.41 5.81
CA LYS A 73 1.09 17.50 6.44
C LYS A 73 0.59 18.03 7.78
N SER A 74 1.51 18.40 8.69
CA SER A 74 1.16 18.94 10.02
C SER A 74 0.45 20.29 9.94
N THR A 75 0.77 21.11 8.93
CA THR A 75 0.06 22.36 8.67
C THR A 75 -1.38 22.08 8.25
N LEU A 76 -1.58 21.11 7.36
CA LEU A 76 -2.91 20.67 6.94
C LEU A 76 -3.71 20.12 8.12
N LEU A 77 -3.11 19.26 8.96
CA LEU A 77 -3.74 18.76 10.17
C LEU A 77 -4.21 19.92 11.07
N ASN A 78 -3.34 20.88 11.37
CA ASN A 78 -3.64 22.01 12.23
C ASN A 78 -4.72 22.93 11.65
N CYS A 79 -4.82 23.03 10.32
CA CYS A 79 -5.90 23.80 9.67
C CYS A 79 -7.27 23.08 9.70
N LEU A 80 -7.26 21.74 9.71
CA LEU A 80 -8.48 20.93 9.68
C LEU A 80 -9.02 20.61 11.08
N THR A 81 -8.15 20.63 12.08
CA THR A 81 -8.52 20.30 13.46
C THR A 81 -8.47 21.55 14.30
N ASP A 82 -9.50 21.78 15.14
CA ASP A 82 -9.49 22.89 16.09
C ASP A 82 -8.31 22.76 17.04
N ALA A 83 -7.63 23.88 17.32
CA ALA A 83 -6.49 23.94 18.24
C ALA A 83 -6.83 23.48 19.67
N ASP A 84 -8.11 23.40 20.02
CA ASP A 84 -8.67 22.92 21.29
C ASP A 84 -9.08 21.43 21.25
N SER A 85 -8.85 20.72 20.13
CA SER A 85 -9.06 19.27 20.16
C SER A 85 -8.07 18.69 21.18
N GLU A 86 -8.60 18.22 22.31
CA GLU A 86 -7.84 17.48 23.30
C GLU A 86 -6.93 16.50 22.52
N THR A 87 -5.64 16.75 22.53
CA THR A 87 -4.64 15.80 22.09
C THR A 87 -4.81 14.60 23.00
N GLY A 88 -5.75 13.74 22.64
CA GLY A 88 -5.98 12.51 23.36
C GLY A 88 -4.63 11.83 23.44
N SER A 89 -4.11 11.67 24.66
CA SER A 89 -2.89 10.91 24.92
C SER A 89 -3.12 9.46 24.54
N TYR A 90 -3.18 9.23 23.23
CA TYR A 90 -3.17 7.89 22.71
C TYR A 90 -1.75 7.38 22.91
N ALA A 91 -1.61 6.40 23.78
CA ALA A 91 -0.36 5.75 24.08
C ALA A 91 0.15 5.00 22.84
N PHE A 92 0.67 5.76 21.86
CA PHE A 92 1.46 5.22 20.77
C PHE A 92 2.90 5.10 21.28
N THR A 93 3.23 3.92 21.73
CA THR A 93 4.48 3.67 22.43
C THR A 93 5.72 3.74 21.53
N THR A 94 5.60 3.88 20.20
CA THR A 94 6.76 3.79 19.31
C THR A 94 6.76 4.72 18.10
N LEU A 95 5.60 5.26 17.64
CA LEU A 95 5.52 6.19 16.50
C LEU A 95 5.11 7.59 16.98
N ASP A 96 5.81 8.60 16.46
CA ASP A 96 5.45 10.01 16.64
C ASP A 96 4.26 10.39 15.71
N VAL A 97 3.12 9.69 15.88
CA VAL A 97 1.88 9.98 15.14
C VAL A 97 1.13 11.06 15.91
N VAL A 98 0.83 12.17 15.25
CA VAL A 98 0.01 13.22 15.82
C VAL A 98 -1.43 13.03 15.36
N PRO A 99 -2.34 12.63 16.25
CA PRO A 99 -3.75 12.51 15.92
C PRO A 99 -4.44 13.88 16.06
N GLY A 100 -5.31 14.20 15.11
CA GLY A 100 -6.27 15.29 15.22
C GLY A 100 -7.69 14.75 15.02
N VAL A 101 -8.69 15.46 15.52
CA VAL A 101 -10.09 15.11 15.30
C VAL A 101 -10.78 16.25 14.56
N LEU A 102 -11.27 15.94 13.38
CA LEU A 102 -12.15 16.81 12.60
C LEU A 102 -13.60 16.46 12.91
N LYS A 103 -14.33 17.43 13.44
CA LYS A 103 -15.77 17.33 13.62
C LYS A 103 -16.46 17.88 12.38
N TYR A 104 -17.16 17.01 11.66
CA TYR A 104 -17.92 17.40 10.49
C TYR A 104 -19.35 16.91 10.62
N ARG A 105 -20.30 17.85 10.79
CA ARG A 105 -21.69 17.55 11.16
C ARG A 105 -21.69 16.73 12.45
N ASP A 106 -22.27 15.52 12.43
CA ASP A 106 -22.37 14.63 13.60
C ASP A 106 -21.26 13.54 13.61
N ALA A 107 -20.32 13.59 12.66
CA ALA A 107 -19.22 12.62 12.56
C ALA A 107 -17.92 13.17 13.13
N ASN A 108 -17.19 12.31 13.85
CA ASN A 108 -15.84 12.55 14.33
C ASN A 108 -14.85 11.79 13.43
N ILE A 109 -14.05 12.52 12.67
CA ILE A 109 -13.07 11.95 11.75
C ILE A 109 -11.69 12.09 12.38
N GLN A 110 -11.05 10.98 12.67
CA GLN A 110 -9.68 10.95 13.16
C GLN A 110 -8.73 11.18 11.99
N ILE A 111 -7.88 12.21 12.09
CA ILE A 111 -6.84 12.49 11.09
C ILE A 111 -5.48 12.17 11.74
N LEU A 112 -4.67 11.35 11.06
CA LEU A 112 -3.37 10.94 11.54
C LEU A 112 -2.28 11.61 10.69
N ASP A 113 -1.48 12.48 11.33
CA ASP A 113 -0.24 12.96 10.71
C ASP A 113 0.85 11.92 10.93
N LEU A 114 1.25 11.28 9.84
CA LEU A 114 2.27 10.26 9.87
C LEU A 114 3.64 10.86 9.52
N PRO A 115 4.72 10.38 10.15
CA PRO A 115 6.08 10.73 9.73
C PRO A 115 6.23 10.51 8.23
N GLY A 116 6.94 11.41 7.55
CA GLY A 116 7.12 11.31 6.11
C GLY A 116 7.63 9.94 5.69
N LEU A 117 6.93 9.30 4.77
CA LEU A 117 7.41 8.08 4.14
C LEU A 117 8.68 8.40 3.35
N ILE A 118 9.72 7.62 3.60
CA ILE A 118 10.99 7.69 2.86
C ILE A 118 11.11 6.47 1.95
N GLU A 119 11.90 6.62 0.91
CA GLU A 119 12.21 5.52 0.00
C GLU A 119 12.77 4.30 0.76
N GLY A 120 12.29 3.11 0.42
CA GLY A 120 12.67 1.85 1.08
C GLY A 120 11.82 1.47 2.28
N ALA A 121 10.77 2.23 2.62
CA ALA A 121 9.84 1.89 3.70
C ALA A 121 9.22 0.49 3.52
N ALA A 122 8.81 0.14 2.30
CA ALA A 122 8.27 -1.17 1.94
C ALA A 122 9.29 -2.32 2.07
N ARG A 123 10.58 -2.00 1.97
CA ARG A 123 11.68 -2.94 2.20
C ARG A 123 12.03 -3.07 3.69
N GLY A 124 11.34 -2.34 4.55
CA GLY A 124 11.53 -2.37 5.99
C GLY A 124 12.64 -1.47 6.51
N ALA A 125 13.06 -0.46 5.73
CA ALA A 125 14.02 0.54 6.18
C ALA A 125 13.40 1.41 7.29
N GLY A 126 14.13 1.59 8.36
CA GLY A 126 13.73 2.43 9.49
C GLY A 126 12.39 2.04 10.12
N ARG A 127 11.59 3.06 10.46
CA ARG A 127 10.23 2.92 11.02
C ARG A 127 9.15 2.71 9.95
N GLY A 128 9.52 2.50 8.68
CA GLY A 128 8.59 2.41 7.56
C GLY A 128 7.51 1.36 7.73
N LYS A 129 7.83 0.19 8.33
CA LYS A 129 6.86 -0.88 8.58
C LYS A 129 5.74 -0.46 9.52
N GLU A 130 6.07 0.27 10.57
CA GLU A 130 5.11 0.74 11.57
C GLU A 130 4.16 1.76 10.93
N VAL A 131 4.72 2.71 10.16
CA VAL A 131 3.95 3.72 9.41
C VAL A 131 3.01 3.04 8.40
N LEU A 132 3.52 2.10 7.61
CA LEU A 132 2.72 1.35 6.64
C LEU A 132 1.60 0.54 7.32
N SER A 133 1.84 -0.02 8.50
CA SER A 133 0.79 -0.72 9.27
C SER A 133 -0.35 0.22 9.66
N VAL A 134 -0.04 1.45 10.06
CA VAL A 134 -1.04 2.48 10.37
C VAL A 134 -1.81 2.88 9.11
N ILE A 135 -1.12 3.16 8.00
CA ILE A 135 -1.76 3.53 6.72
C ILE A 135 -2.75 2.43 6.27
N ARG A 136 -2.38 1.16 6.43
CA ARG A 136 -3.23 0.01 6.05
C ARG A 136 -4.52 -0.09 6.87
N SER A 137 -4.57 0.53 8.04
CA SER A 137 -5.76 0.55 8.90
C SER A 137 -6.67 1.77 8.66
N ALA A 138 -6.22 2.75 7.88
CA ALA A 138 -6.97 3.94 7.56
C ALA A 138 -8.10 3.67 6.54
N ASP A 139 -9.20 4.40 6.69
CA ASP A 139 -10.36 4.31 5.80
C ASP A 139 -10.18 5.16 4.54
N LEU A 140 -9.35 6.23 4.63
CA LEU A 140 -9.01 7.13 3.52
C LEU A 140 -7.55 7.54 3.64
N ILE A 141 -6.87 7.65 2.50
CA ILE A 141 -5.49 8.11 2.40
C ILE A 141 -5.48 9.47 1.68
N VAL A 142 -4.90 10.47 2.33
CA VAL A 142 -4.66 11.79 1.74
C VAL A 142 -3.17 11.92 1.44
N HIS A 143 -2.84 11.97 0.17
CA HIS A 143 -1.46 12.14 -0.28
C HIS A 143 -1.16 13.64 -0.43
N VAL A 144 -0.32 14.17 0.46
CA VAL A 144 0.09 15.58 0.46
C VAL A 144 1.32 15.75 -0.42
N ILE A 145 1.19 16.57 -1.46
CA ILE A 145 2.19 16.79 -2.50
C ILE A 145 2.65 18.24 -2.45
N ASP A 146 3.97 18.47 -2.52
CA ASP A 146 4.51 19.82 -2.70
C ASP A 146 4.25 20.30 -4.14
N ALA A 147 3.74 21.52 -4.27
CA ALA A 147 3.46 22.12 -5.59
C ALA A 147 4.74 22.48 -6.36
N VAL A 148 5.84 22.75 -5.64
CA VAL A 148 7.12 23.18 -6.24
C VAL A 148 7.97 22.01 -6.70
N GLU A 149 8.04 20.97 -5.84
CA GLU A 149 8.80 19.76 -6.12
C GLU A 149 7.89 18.52 -6.05
N PRO A 150 6.99 18.32 -7.02
CA PRO A 150 6.07 17.20 -6.98
C PRO A 150 6.79 15.89 -7.26
N ALA A 151 6.87 15.03 -6.27
CA ALA A 151 7.41 13.67 -6.40
C ALA A 151 6.38 12.60 -5.95
N PRO A 152 5.15 12.61 -6.48
CA PRO A 152 4.10 11.71 -6.02
C PRO A 152 4.43 10.23 -6.27
N HIS A 153 5.17 9.95 -7.35
CA HIS A 153 5.51 8.59 -7.75
C HIS A 153 6.31 7.82 -6.71
N VAL A 154 7.14 8.48 -5.90
CA VAL A 154 7.94 7.84 -4.85
C VAL A 154 7.03 7.23 -3.78
N ILE A 155 6.10 8.03 -3.26
CA ILE A 155 5.17 7.58 -2.22
C ILE A 155 4.19 6.53 -2.77
N LEU A 156 3.63 6.77 -3.95
CA LEU A 156 2.70 5.83 -4.59
C LEU A 156 3.34 4.47 -4.83
N LYS A 157 4.62 4.45 -5.25
CA LYS A 157 5.38 3.22 -5.42
C LYS A 157 5.57 2.49 -4.08
N GLU A 158 5.97 3.19 -3.02
CA GLU A 158 6.14 2.59 -1.70
C GLU A 158 4.84 1.99 -1.15
N LEU A 159 3.71 2.68 -1.34
CA LEU A 159 2.40 2.18 -0.96
C LEU A 159 2.01 0.94 -1.78
N PHE A 160 2.22 0.97 -3.10
CA PHE A 160 1.98 -0.17 -3.97
C PHE A 160 2.84 -1.37 -3.57
N ASP A 161 4.14 -1.15 -3.34
CA ASP A 161 5.11 -2.18 -2.94
C ASP A 161 4.79 -2.78 -1.57
N SER A 162 4.17 -2.00 -0.67
CA SER A 162 3.68 -2.48 0.62
C SER A 162 2.35 -3.26 0.53
N GLY A 163 1.75 -3.35 -0.64
CA GLY A 163 0.48 -4.06 -0.87
C GLY A 163 -0.78 -3.23 -0.71
N LEU A 164 -0.66 -1.89 -0.68
CA LEU A 164 -1.82 -1.00 -0.79
C LEU A 164 -2.15 -0.74 -2.26
N ARG A 165 -3.44 -0.76 -2.56
CA ARG A 165 -3.99 -0.46 -3.89
C ARG A 165 -4.92 0.74 -3.75
N LEU A 166 -4.45 1.90 -4.24
CA LEU A 166 -5.17 3.15 -4.13
C LEU A 166 -6.14 3.31 -5.28
N ASN A 167 -7.37 3.74 -4.97
CA ASN A 167 -8.42 3.99 -5.94
C ASN A 167 -8.69 2.83 -6.92
N SER A 168 -8.37 1.62 -6.49
CA SER A 168 -8.53 0.40 -7.26
C SER A 168 -9.54 -0.52 -6.57
N ARG A 169 -10.10 -1.44 -7.31
CA ARG A 169 -10.94 -2.53 -6.79
C ARG A 169 -10.16 -3.84 -6.84
N PRO A 170 -10.49 -4.80 -5.97
CA PRO A 170 -9.94 -6.15 -6.08
C PRO A 170 -10.21 -6.74 -7.46
N PRO A 171 -9.22 -7.40 -8.10
CA PRO A 171 -9.41 -8.08 -9.37
C PRO A 171 -10.51 -9.15 -9.28
N ASN A 172 -11.36 -9.22 -10.30
CA ASN A 172 -12.47 -10.17 -10.33
C ASN A 172 -12.01 -11.57 -10.73
N GLY A 173 -11.34 -12.22 -9.82
CA GLY A 173 -10.83 -13.57 -9.93
C GLY A 173 -10.96 -14.33 -8.62
N SER A 174 -10.93 -15.65 -8.69
CA SER A 174 -10.93 -16.50 -7.50
C SER A 174 -10.07 -17.73 -7.70
N ILE A 175 -9.42 -18.18 -6.62
CA ILE A 175 -8.60 -19.39 -6.61
C ILE A 175 -9.12 -20.32 -5.53
N SER A 176 -9.59 -21.49 -5.95
CA SER A 176 -10.09 -22.53 -5.06
C SER A 176 -9.16 -23.73 -5.11
N LYS A 177 -8.57 -24.10 -3.97
CA LYS A 177 -7.71 -25.29 -3.88
C LYS A 177 -8.55 -26.55 -4.05
N THR A 178 -8.07 -27.48 -4.87
CA THR A 178 -8.67 -28.79 -5.12
C THR A 178 -7.79 -29.91 -4.56
N GLY A 179 -8.33 -31.10 -4.38
CA GLY A 179 -7.56 -32.24 -3.88
C GLY A 179 -6.65 -32.86 -4.95
N ILE A 180 -7.13 -32.91 -6.18
CA ILE A 180 -6.49 -33.56 -7.35
C ILE A 180 -6.78 -32.73 -8.60
N GLY A 181 -6.08 -33.03 -9.72
CA GLY A 181 -6.39 -32.49 -11.06
C GLY A 181 -5.42 -31.41 -11.55
N GLY A 182 -4.43 -31.00 -10.73
CA GLY A 182 -3.51 -29.94 -11.13
C GLY A 182 -4.13 -28.55 -11.06
N ILE A 183 -3.56 -27.59 -11.79
CA ILE A 183 -4.10 -26.22 -11.88
C ILE A 183 -4.89 -26.08 -13.17
N GLU A 184 -6.17 -25.86 -13.02
CA GLU A 184 -7.11 -25.57 -14.10
C GLU A 184 -7.40 -24.07 -14.15
N VAL A 185 -7.31 -23.47 -15.34
CA VAL A 185 -7.60 -22.04 -15.51
C VAL A 185 -8.86 -21.90 -16.34
N ILE A 186 -9.88 -21.28 -15.76
CA ILE A 186 -11.16 -20.99 -16.40
C ILE A 186 -11.27 -19.48 -16.55
N SER A 187 -11.42 -19.00 -17.77
CA SER A 187 -11.60 -17.58 -18.03
C SER A 187 -12.85 -17.32 -18.83
N THR A 188 -13.63 -16.32 -18.42
CA THR A 188 -14.83 -15.88 -19.16
C THR A 188 -14.49 -14.85 -20.24
N VAL A 189 -13.28 -14.34 -20.26
CA VAL A 189 -12.78 -13.34 -21.23
C VAL A 189 -11.40 -13.75 -21.74
N SER A 190 -11.05 -13.32 -22.95
CA SER A 190 -9.71 -13.59 -23.51
C SER A 190 -8.64 -12.88 -22.66
N GLN A 191 -7.65 -13.62 -22.19
CA GLN A 191 -6.54 -13.14 -21.39
C GLN A 191 -5.34 -12.76 -22.27
N GLU A 192 -4.59 -11.76 -21.85
CA GLU A 192 -3.30 -11.40 -22.46
C GLU A 192 -2.14 -12.20 -21.85
N VAL A 193 -2.32 -12.64 -20.60
CA VAL A 193 -1.38 -13.52 -19.90
C VAL A 193 -1.61 -14.96 -20.32
N GLU A 194 -0.54 -15.66 -20.70
CA GLU A 194 -0.63 -17.07 -21.09
C GLU A 194 -1.00 -17.96 -19.90
N GLU A 195 -1.77 -19.00 -20.17
CA GLU A 195 -2.24 -19.95 -19.16
C GLU A 195 -1.09 -20.62 -18.40
N ASP A 196 0.02 -20.93 -19.09
CA ASP A 196 1.22 -21.50 -18.47
C ASP A 196 1.91 -20.51 -17.53
N ALA A 197 1.87 -19.20 -17.84
CA ALA A 197 2.39 -18.17 -16.95
C ALA A 197 1.50 -18.08 -15.68
N ILE A 198 0.18 -18.12 -15.83
CA ILE A 198 -0.78 -18.15 -14.70
C ILE A 198 -0.50 -19.37 -13.81
N LYS A 199 -0.40 -20.55 -14.39
CA LYS A 199 -0.09 -21.79 -13.65
C LYS A 199 1.24 -21.72 -12.90
N SER A 200 2.23 -21.06 -13.49
CA SER A 200 3.55 -20.91 -12.86
C SER A 200 3.53 -20.00 -11.66
N VAL A 201 2.83 -18.87 -11.77
CA VAL A 201 2.64 -17.95 -10.65
C VAL A 201 1.90 -18.64 -9.49
N VAL A 202 0.83 -19.39 -9.80
CA VAL A 202 0.08 -20.15 -8.78
C VAL A 202 0.94 -21.21 -8.08
N ARG A 203 1.80 -21.90 -8.84
CA ARG A 203 2.75 -22.88 -8.27
C ARG A 203 3.78 -22.25 -7.37
N GLU A 204 4.24 -21.03 -7.66
CA GLU A 204 5.18 -20.30 -6.81
C GLU A 204 4.60 -20.05 -5.41
N TYR A 205 3.27 -19.90 -5.30
CA TYR A 205 2.57 -19.84 -4.01
C TYR A 205 2.38 -21.23 -3.33
N GLY A 206 3.05 -22.27 -3.81
CA GLY A 206 2.97 -23.63 -3.26
C GLY A 206 1.64 -24.32 -3.52
N ILE A 207 0.86 -23.84 -4.48
CA ILE A 207 -0.44 -24.42 -4.84
C ILE A 207 -0.24 -25.38 -6.01
N VAL A 208 -0.46 -26.67 -5.77
CA VAL A 208 -0.27 -27.72 -6.78
C VAL A 208 -1.56 -28.05 -7.51
N ASN A 209 -2.69 -28.04 -6.78
CA ASN A 209 -4.01 -28.35 -7.31
C ASN A 209 -4.95 -27.19 -6.99
N ALA A 210 -5.52 -26.56 -8.01
CA ALA A 210 -6.47 -25.46 -7.84
C ALA A 210 -7.29 -25.22 -9.12
N GLN A 211 -8.46 -24.67 -8.94
CA GLN A 211 -9.24 -24.06 -9.99
C GLN A 211 -9.12 -22.55 -9.89
N VAL A 212 -8.61 -21.91 -10.95
CA VAL A 212 -8.45 -20.47 -11.09
C VAL A 212 -9.55 -19.97 -12.00
N VAL A 213 -10.43 -19.14 -11.50
CA VAL A 213 -11.54 -18.55 -12.26
C VAL A 213 -11.31 -17.06 -12.45
N LEU A 214 -11.20 -16.62 -13.70
CA LEU A 214 -10.95 -15.22 -14.07
C LEU A 214 -12.17 -14.67 -14.83
N ARG A 215 -12.74 -13.57 -14.32
CA ARG A 215 -13.97 -12.96 -14.87
C ARG A 215 -13.72 -11.63 -15.57
N GLU A 216 -12.48 -11.14 -15.53
CA GLU A 216 -12.05 -9.95 -16.26
C GLU A 216 -10.64 -10.16 -16.81
N LYS A 217 -10.17 -9.24 -17.66
CA LYS A 217 -8.78 -9.25 -18.10
C LYS A 217 -7.89 -8.87 -16.94
N ILE A 218 -6.90 -9.72 -16.67
CA ILE A 218 -5.93 -9.51 -15.60
C ILE A 218 -4.52 -9.46 -16.17
N ASP A 219 -3.67 -8.71 -15.49
CA ASP A 219 -2.22 -8.77 -15.67
C ASP A 219 -1.54 -9.67 -14.62
N LEU A 220 -0.21 -9.69 -14.60
CA LEU A 220 0.55 -10.49 -13.63
C LEU A 220 0.47 -9.91 -12.22
N ASP A 221 0.32 -8.60 -12.07
CA ASP A 221 0.19 -7.95 -10.76
C ASP A 221 -1.19 -8.23 -10.16
N ASP A 222 -2.25 -8.18 -10.99
CA ASP A 222 -3.60 -8.59 -10.61
C ASP A 222 -3.65 -10.04 -10.15
N LEU A 223 -2.97 -10.94 -10.87
CA LEU A 223 -2.89 -12.36 -10.48
C LEU A 223 -2.20 -12.55 -9.13
N VAL A 224 -1.10 -11.82 -8.91
CA VAL A 224 -0.41 -11.81 -7.62
C VAL A 224 -1.33 -11.25 -6.53
N ASP A 225 -2.11 -10.22 -6.82
CA ASP A 225 -3.05 -9.62 -5.87
C ASP A 225 -4.22 -10.57 -5.50
N ILE A 226 -4.70 -11.39 -6.43
CA ILE A 226 -5.68 -12.45 -6.16
C ILE A 226 -5.10 -13.53 -5.22
N LEU A 227 -3.80 -13.84 -5.36
CA LEU A 227 -3.12 -14.84 -4.55
C LEU A 227 -2.71 -14.32 -3.17
N ALA A 228 -2.35 -13.04 -3.09
CA ALA A 228 -1.85 -12.39 -1.90
C ALA A 228 -2.99 -12.08 -0.92
N LYS A 229 -2.86 -12.58 0.33
CA LYS A 229 -3.89 -12.41 1.37
C LYS A 229 -3.84 -11.05 2.07
N THR A 230 -2.79 -10.29 1.83
CA THR A 230 -2.48 -9.08 2.60
C THR A 230 -2.74 -7.79 1.83
N ARG A 231 -3.41 -7.84 0.68
CA ARG A 231 -3.73 -6.64 -0.11
C ARG A 231 -4.85 -5.84 0.54
N VAL A 232 -4.65 -4.51 0.56
CA VAL A 232 -5.62 -3.55 1.08
C VAL A 232 -5.97 -2.57 -0.02
N TYR A 233 -7.25 -2.40 -0.27
CA TYR A 233 -7.80 -1.48 -1.27
C TYR A 233 -8.39 -0.29 -0.54
N SER A 234 -7.83 0.90 -0.77
CA SER A 234 -8.23 2.11 -0.05
C SER A 234 -8.49 3.26 -1.01
N PRO A 235 -9.51 4.07 -0.77
CA PRO A 235 -9.69 5.32 -1.48
C PRO A 235 -8.55 6.29 -1.12
N SER A 236 -8.17 7.13 -2.06
CA SER A 236 -7.21 8.20 -1.83
C SER A 236 -7.49 9.42 -2.68
N PHE A 237 -7.00 10.57 -2.24
CA PHE A 237 -6.92 11.77 -3.08
C PHE A 237 -5.63 12.54 -2.80
N ASP A 238 -5.24 13.38 -3.77
CA ASP A 238 -4.05 14.20 -3.68
C ASP A 238 -4.43 15.59 -3.15
N ALA A 239 -3.72 16.05 -2.12
CA ALA A 239 -3.79 17.40 -1.59
C ALA A 239 -2.51 18.15 -1.94
N VAL A 240 -2.60 19.22 -2.71
CA VAL A 240 -1.44 20.00 -3.14
C VAL A 240 -1.16 21.11 -2.13
N SER A 241 0.05 21.11 -1.58
CA SER A 241 0.53 22.11 -0.63
C SER A 241 1.41 23.15 -1.34
N TYR A 242 1.20 24.41 -0.97
CA TYR A 242 1.97 25.56 -1.46
C TYR A 242 2.85 26.16 -0.37
N THR A 243 3.42 25.33 0.49
CA THR A 243 4.16 25.78 1.69
C THR A 243 5.35 26.70 1.38
N HIS A 244 5.92 26.62 0.18
CA HIS A 244 7.05 27.44 -0.25
C HIS A 244 6.63 28.65 -1.11
N LEU A 245 5.37 28.77 -1.47
CA LEU A 245 4.84 29.93 -2.19
C LEU A 245 4.30 30.94 -1.18
N THR A 246 5.06 32.00 -0.92
CA THR A 246 4.51 33.18 -0.26
C THR A 246 3.46 33.81 -1.21
N LEU A 247 2.20 33.55 -0.96
CA LEU A 247 1.15 34.34 -1.60
C LEU A 247 1.38 35.81 -1.23
N PRO A 248 1.39 36.76 -2.19
CA PRO A 248 1.44 38.15 -1.85
C PRO A 248 0.20 38.44 -0.99
N THR A 249 0.43 38.88 0.24
CA THR A 249 -0.64 39.30 1.14
C THR A 249 -1.28 40.50 0.46
N ILE A 250 -2.41 40.30 -0.19
CA ILE A 250 -3.24 41.42 -0.62
C ILE A 250 -3.86 41.96 0.67
N CYS A 251 -3.20 42.91 1.28
CA CYS A 251 -3.83 43.76 2.27
C CYS A 251 -4.89 44.56 1.52
N SER A 252 -6.13 44.13 1.60
CA SER A 252 -7.28 44.97 1.27
C SER A 252 -7.35 46.08 2.30
N VAL A 253 -7.15 47.30 1.84
CA VAL A 253 -7.47 48.54 2.54
C VAL A 253 -8.97 48.69 2.75
#